data_1f17a2d2bb2dc4bfb66abeee345750c2
#
_entry.id   1f17a2d2bb2dc4bfb66abeee345750c2
#
_cell.length_a   1.000
_cell.length_b   1.000
_cell.length_c   1.000
_cell.angle_alpha   90.00
_cell.angle_beta   90.00
_cell.angle_gamma   90.00
#
_symmetry.space_group_name_H-M   'P 1'
#
loop_
_entity.id
_entity.type
_entity.pdbx_description
1 polymer ?
#
loop_
_entity_poly.entity_id
_entity_poly.type
_entity_poly.pdbx_seq_one_letter_code
_entity_poly.pdbx_strand_id
1 'polypeptide(L)'
;MLFRSSLEAAVFQLLKEKGLTLGCAESCTGGLIAKRMTDLSGVSAVFRGGVVSYATEVKHTVLGVEQALLDEFGAVSEPVARAMAEGARRVLGCDLAVASTGVAGPDPDERGNPVGLVYLALAAPDGTWVRKIQQGLGRERVRHVSASHAFDLTRRYLSGLEVK
;
A
#
# COMPACT_ATOMS: atom_id res chain seq x y z
N MET A 1 -10.06 16.08 26.28
CA MET A 1 -10.60 15.33 25.15
C MET A 1 -9.42 14.87 24.29
N LEU A 2 -9.01 13.62 24.40
CA LEU A 2 -7.92 13.07 23.60
C LEU A 2 -8.47 12.84 22.20
N PHE A 3 -8.15 13.73 21.25
CA PHE A 3 -8.33 13.47 19.84
C PHE A 3 -7.40 12.31 19.46
N ARG A 4 -7.96 11.11 19.30
CA ARG A 4 -7.23 10.04 18.63
C ARG A 4 -7.07 10.46 17.18
N SER A 5 -5.88 10.93 16.82
CA SER A 5 -5.57 11.17 15.40
C SER A 5 -5.70 9.85 14.64
N SER A 6 -6.30 9.89 13.45
CA SER A 6 -6.32 8.72 12.56
C SER A 6 -4.90 8.31 12.16
N LEU A 7 -4.72 7.06 11.70
CA LEU A 7 -3.42 6.58 11.24
C LEU A 7 -2.85 7.45 10.13
N GLU A 8 -3.67 7.83 9.15
CA GLU A 8 -3.26 8.71 8.06
C GLU A 8 -2.86 10.11 8.54
N ALA A 9 -3.54 10.66 9.55
CA ALA A 9 -3.16 11.94 10.15
C ALA A 9 -1.81 11.84 10.89
N ALA A 10 -1.56 10.75 11.59
CA ALA A 10 -0.27 10.50 12.23
C ALA A 10 0.86 10.37 11.19
N VAL A 11 0.63 9.63 10.10
CA VAL A 11 1.58 9.50 8.99
C VAL A 11 1.87 10.87 8.36
N PHE A 12 0.82 11.66 8.08
CA PHE A 12 0.97 13.01 7.53
C PHE A 12 1.87 13.90 8.41
N GLN A 13 1.63 13.91 9.71
CA GLN A 13 2.42 14.70 10.64
C GLN A 13 3.88 14.27 10.67
N LEU A 14 4.14 12.95 10.75
CA LEU A 14 5.49 12.40 10.74
C LEU A 14 6.25 12.69 9.44
N LEU A 15 5.57 12.60 8.30
CA LEU A 15 6.16 12.96 6.99
C LEU A 15 6.57 14.43 6.95
N LYS A 16 5.71 15.33 7.44
CA LYS A 16 6.02 16.77 7.55
C LYS A 16 7.24 17.04 8.42
N GLU A 17 7.28 16.44 9.59
CA GLU A 17 8.38 16.63 10.55
C GLU A 17 9.72 16.15 9.98
N LYS A 18 9.72 15.09 9.20
CA LYS A 18 10.93 14.51 8.61
C LYS A 18 11.27 15.07 7.22
N GLY A 19 10.40 15.87 6.62
CA GLY A 19 10.59 16.37 5.26
C GLY A 19 10.57 15.28 4.20
N LEU A 20 9.80 14.21 4.41
CA LEU A 20 9.71 13.06 3.51
C LEU A 20 8.37 13.07 2.74
N THR A 21 8.39 12.41 1.58
CA THR A 21 7.23 12.28 0.69
C THR A 21 6.76 10.84 0.60
N LEU A 22 5.45 10.67 0.39
CA LEU A 22 4.78 9.38 0.27
C LEU A 22 4.03 9.28 -1.05
N GLY A 23 4.06 8.09 -1.65
CA GLY A 23 3.21 7.69 -2.75
C GLY A 23 2.57 6.32 -2.48
N CYS A 24 1.67 5.88 -3.35
CA CYS A 24 1.06 4.56 -3.22
C CYS A 24 0.79 3.86 -4.56
N ALA A 25 0.76 2.53 -4.52
CA ALA A 25 0.28 1.66 -5.58
C ALA A 25 -0.83 0.78 -5.02
N GLU A 26 -2.01 0.85 -5.59
CA GLU A 26 -3.19 0.19 -5.04
C GLU A 26 -3.80 -0.79 -6.05
N SER A 27 -4.04 -2.02 -5.60
CA SER A 27 -4.85 -2.99 -6.33
C SER A 27 -6.18 -3.18 -5.61
N CYS A 28 -6.29 -4.07 -4.65
CA CYS A 28 -7.55 -4.36 -3.97
C CYS A 28 -8.16 -3.19 -3.19
N THR A 29 -7.38 -2.22 -2.77
CA THR A 29 -7.88 -1.01 -2.10
C THR A 29 -8.44 0.03 -3.06
N GLY A 30 -8.09 -0.03 -4.35
CA GLY A 30 -8.74 0.70 -5.44
C GLY A 30 -8.76 2.22 -5.31
N GLY A 31 -7.73 2.83 -4.73
CA GLY A 31 -7.63 4.28 -4.50
C GLY A 31 -7.95 4.71 -3.06
N LEU A 32 -8.33 3.80 -2.17
CA LEU A 32 -8.72 4.13 -0.80
C LEU A 32 -7.55 4.70 0.04
N ILE A 33 -6.32 4.23 -0.17
CA ILE A 33 -5.14 4.79 0.51
C ILE A 33 -4.93 6.25 0.07
N ALA A 34 -4.93 6.50 -1.23
CA ALA A 34 -4.82 7.84 -1.78
C ALA A 34 -5.96 8.75 -1.30
N LYS A 35 -7.20 8.23 -1.31
CA LYS A 35 -8.39 8.96 -0.82
C LYS A 35 -8.22 9.37 0.64
N ARG A 36 -7.83 8.47 1.52
CA ARG A 36 -7.67 8.76 2.95
C ARG A 36 -6.55 9.78 3.20
N MET A 37 -5.47 9.75 2.43
CA MET A 37 -4.44 10.80 2.50
C MET A 37 -4.99 12.15 2.03
N THR A 38 -5.68 12.19 0.91
CA THR A 38 -6.19 13.43 0.31
C THR A 38 -7.40 14.02 1.03
N ASP A 39 -8.01 13.31 1.96
CA ASP A 39 -8.99 13.88 2.90
C ASP A 39 -8.36 14.89 3.88
N LEU A 40 -7.02 14.87 4.02
CA LEU A 40 -6.30 15.75 4.94
C LEU A 40 -5.91 17.06 4.24
N SER A 41 -6.28 18.17 4.83
CA SER A 41 -5.89 19.50 4.32
C SER A 41 -4.37 19.70 4.42
N GLY A 42 -3.76 20.22 3.35
CA GLY A 42 -2.32 20.48 3.29
C GLY A 42 -1.45 19.27 2.95
N VAL A 43 -2.06 18.13 2.64
CA VAL A 43 -1.34 16.87 2.36
C VAL A 43 -0.47 16.95 1.09
N SER A 44 -0.74 17.90 0.19
CA SER A 44 0.07 18.12 -1.02
C SER A 44 1.56 18.41 -0.74
N ALA A 45 1.87 18.83 0.47
CA ALA A 45 3.26 19.04 0.89
C ALA A 45 4.06 17.72 1.01
N VAL A 46 3.38 16.59 1.23
CA VAL A 46 4.01 15.29 1.51
C VAL A 46 3.52 14.14 0.62
N PHE A 47 2.33 14.23 0.04
CA PHE A 47 1.76 13.18 -0.79
C PHE A 47 1.95 13.47 -2.28
N ARG A 48 2.66 12.58 -2.97
CA ARG A 48 2.99 12.74 -4.40
C ARG A 48 1.89 12.22 -5.32
N GLY A 49 1.13 11.24 -4.89
CA GLY A 49 0.08 10.63 -5.69
C GLY A 49 0.00 9.13 -5.52
N GLY A 50 -0.82 8.50 -6.36
CA GLY A 50 -1.02 7.07 -6.34
C GLY A 50 -1.27 6.50 -7.73
N VAL A 51 -0.92 5.23 -7.90
CA VAL A 51 -1.22 4.44 -9.09
C VAL A 51 -2.23 3.37 -8.71
N VAL A 52 -3.42 3.40 -9.29
CA VAL A 52 -4.39 2.31 -9.15
C VAL A 52 -4.10 1.28 -10.23
N SER A 53 -3.32 0.26 -9.88
CA SER A 53 -2.88 -0.82 -10.76
C SER A 53 -3.79 -2.04 -10.59
N TYR A 54 -5.08 -1.87 -10.87
CA TYR A 54 -6.10 -2.87 -10.57
C TYR A 54 -5.97 -4.11 -11.48
N ALA A 55 -5.81 -3.93 -12.78
CA ALA A 55 -5.52 -5.00 -13.72
C ALA A 55 -4.06 -5.46 -13.56
N THR A 56 -3.82 -6.76 -13.74
CA THR A 56 -2.49 -7.35 -13.60
C THR A 56 -1.47 -6.71 -14.55
N GLU A 57 -1.85 -6.48 -15.80
CA GLU A 57 -0.98 -5.84 -16.80
C GLU A 57 -0.54 -4.42 -16.43
N VAL A 58 -1.35 -3.67 -15.68
CA VAL A 58 -1.00 -2.31 -15.24
C VAL A 58 0.13 -2.36 -14.20
N LYS A 59 0.22 -3.42 -13.41
CA LYS A 59 1.35 -3.63 -12.50
C LYS A 59 2.67 -3.71 -13.27
N HIS A 60 2.65 -4.37 -14.44
CA HIS A 60 3.82 -4.46 -15.32
C HIS A 60 4.07 -3.14 -16.06
N THR A 61 3.08 -2.65 -16.79
CA THR A 61 3.26 -1.53 -17.74
C THR A 61 3.51 -0.19 -17.05
N VAL A 62 2.93 0.05 -15.88
CA VAL A 62 3.05 1.32 -15.15
C VAL A 62 4.08 1.23 -14.02
N LEU A 63 4.00 0.20 -13.19
CA LEU A 63 4.87 0.06 -12.02
C LEU A 63 6.19 -0.67 -12.32
N GLY A 64 6.31 -1.29 -13.49
CA GLY A 64 7.50 -2.03 -13.87
C GLY A 64 7.69 -3.34 -13.12
N VAL A 65 6.61 -3.92 -12.59
CA VAL A 65 6.67 -5.29 -12.04
C VAL A 65 7.03 -6.24 -13.16
N GLU A 66 8.06 -7.06 -12.97
CA GLU A 66 8.50 -7.99 -14.00
C GLU A 66 7.41 -9.02 -14.34
N GLN A 67 7.17 -9.24 -15.63
CA GLN A 67 6.17 -10.21 -16.09
C GLN A 67 6.43 -11.60 -15.50
N ALA A 68 7.70 -12.00 -15.39
CA ALA A 68 8.10 -13.27 -14.80
C ALA A 68 7.62 -13.45 -13.35
N LEU A 69 7.62 -12.37 -12.54
CA LEU A 69 7.08 -12.42 -11.17
C LEU A 69 5.57 -12.62 -11.16
N LEU A 70 4.87 -11.94 -12.06
CA LEU A 70 3.42 -12.08 -12.21
C LEU A 70 3.04 -13.48 -12.68
N ASP A 71 3.79 -14.04 -13.62
CA ASP A 71 3.54 -15.39 -14.16
C ASP A 71 3.82 -16.47 -13.10
N GLU A 72 4.89 -16.34 -12.36
CA GLU A 72 5.32 -17.34 -11.36
C GLU A 72 4.46 -17.26 -10.08
N PHE A 73 4.35 -16.06 -9.47
CA PHE A 73 3.73 -15.88 -8.14
C PHE A 73 2.29 -15.37 -8.18
N GLY A 74 1.84 -14.83 -9.29
CA GLY A 74 0.54 -14.18 -9.40
C GLY A 74 0.51 -12.79 -8.77
N ALA A 75 -0.54 -12.05 -9.08
CA ALA A 75 -0.71 -10.67 -8.62
C ALA A 75 -0.82 -10.55 -7.08
N VAL A 76 -1.38 -11.57 -6.41
CA VAL A 76 -1.55 -11.62 -4.95
C VAL A 76 -0.41 -12.43 -4.35
N SER A 77 0.71 -11.78 -4.11
CA SER A 77 1.91 -12.43 -3.57
C SER A 77 2.87 -11.41 -2.95
N GLU A 78 3.75 -11.88 -2.08
CA GLU A 78 4.78 -11.03 -1.47
C GLU A 78 5.74 -10.42 -2.50
N PRO A 79 6.31 -11.19 -3.46
CA PRO A 79 7.22 -10.62 -4.45
C PRO A 79 6.58 -9.51 -5.29
N VAL A 80 5.31 -9.68 -5.66
CA VAL A 80 4.58 -8.68 -6.45
C VAL A 80 4.25 -7.44 -5.61
N ALA A 81 3.82 -7.60 -4.36
CA ALA A 81 3.59 -6.46 -3.46
C ALA A 81 4.86 -5.63 -3.28
N ARG A 82 6.00 -6.28 -3.07
CA ARG A 82 7.32 -5.65 -2.96
C ARG A 82 7.66 -4.85 -4.22
N ALA A 83 7.57 -5.50 -5.37
CA ALA A 83 7.87 -4.87 -6.66
C ALA A 83 6.91 -3.69 -6.98
N MET A 84 5.64 -3.79 -6.58
CA MET A 84 4.67 -2.69 -6.72
C MET A 84 5.08 -1.47 -5.90
N ALA A 85 5.47 -1.64 -4.65
CA ALA A 85 5.90 -0.55 -3.77
C ALA A 85 7.19 0.11 -4.29
N GLU A 86 8.17 -0.67 -4.69
CA GLU A 86 9.42 -0.19 -5.28
C GLU A 86 9.18 0.55 -6.60
N GLY A 87 8.29 0.01 -7.45
CA GLY A 87 7.87 0.64 -8.69
C GLY A 87 7.17 1.98 -8.47
N ALA A 88 6.24 2.04 -7.52
CA ALA A 88 5.54 3.28 -7.16
C ALA A 88 6.52 4.35 -6.66
N ARG A 89 7.48 3.97 -5.82
CA ARG A 89 8.50 4.88 -5.31
C ARG A 89 9.31 5.52 -6.46
N ARG A 90 9.67 4.71 -7.45
CA ARG A 90 10.41 5.16 -8.64
C ARG A 90 9.53 6.05 -9.54
N VAL A 91 8.35 5.59 -9.90
CA VAL A 91 7.45 6.29 -10.84
C VAL A 91 6.97 7.63 -10.30
N LEU A 92 6.66 7.70 -9.02
CA LEU A 92 6.15 8.90 -8.37
C LEU A 92 7.26 9.82 -7.84
N GLY A 93 8.51 9.37 -7.85
CA GLY A 93 9.64 10.16 -7.36
C GLY A 93 9.47 10.54 -5.89
N CYS A 94 9.01 9.61 -5.06
CA CYS A 94 8.80 9.84 -3.63
C CYS A 94 9.81 9.08 -2.77
N ASP A 95 9.95 9.49 -1.51
CA ASP A 95 10.89 8.87 -0.56
C ASP A 95 10.36 7.51 -0.09
N LEU A 96 9.08 7.43 0.17
CA LEU A 96 8.37 6.24 0.62
C LEU A 96 7.22 5.91 -0.32
N ALA A 97 6.95 4.63 -0.55
CA ALA A 97 5.73 4.21 -1.23
C ALA A 97 5.14 2.96 -0.57
N VAL A 98 3.83 2.96 -0.40
CA VAL A 98 3.08 1.78 0.06
C VAL A 98 2.37 1.12 -1.11
N ALA A 99 2.23 -0.20 -1.06
CA ALA A 99 1.46 -0.95 -2.03
C ALA A 99 0.48 -1.90 -1.35
N SER A 100 -0.62 -2.18 -2.04
CA SER A 100 -1.60 -3.20 -1.65
C SER A 100 -1.94 -4.12 -2.82
N THR A 101 -1.91 -5.41 -2.58
CA THR A 101 -2.45 -6.42 -3.51
C THR A 101 -3.10 -7.54 -2.73
N GLY A 102 -4.27 -7.98 -3.15
CA GLY A 102 -5.03 -8.97 -2.38
C GLY A 102 -6.37 -9.31 -2.97
N VAL A 103 -7.07 -10.21 -2.28
CA VAL A 103 -8.40 -10.70 -2.64
C VAL A 103 -9.44 -10.08 -1.72
N ALA A 104 -10.15 -9.07 -2.21
CA ALA A 104 -11.19 -8.42 -1.42
C ALA A 104 -12.49 -9.26 -1.30
N GLY A 105 -12.73 -10.15 -2.25
CA GLY A 105 -13.95 -10.98 -2.30
C GLY A 105 -15.02 -10.39 -3.24
N PRO A 106 -16.17 -11.07 -3.39
CA PRO A 106 -16.66 -12.19 -2.56
C PRO A 106 -16.03 -13.56 -2.84
N ASP A 107 -15.39 -13.73 -4.00
CA ASP A 107 -14.83 -15.01 -4.43
C ASP A 107 -13.31 -15.03 -4.32
N PRO A 108 -12.69 -16.21 -4.16
CA PRO A 108 -11.24 -16.39 -4.33
C PRO A 108 -10.76 -15.90 -5.70
N ASP A 109 -9.47 -15.63 -5.84
CA ASP A 109 -8.89 -15.29 -7.12
C ASP A 109 -8.68 -16.53 -8.01
N GLU A 110 -8.24 -16.30 -9.25
CA GLU A 110 -8.03 -17.36 -10.25
C GLU A 110 -6.98 -18.40 -9.83
N ARG A 111 -6.09 -18.07 -8.91
CA ARG A 111 -5.07 -18.97 -8.35
C ARG A 111 -5.52 -19.67 -7.08
N GLY A 112 -6.75 -19.46 -6.63
CA GLY A 112 -7.29 -20.05 -5.41
C GLY A 112 -6.85 -19.36 -4.13
N ASN A 113 -6.28 -18.15 -4.19
CA ASN A 113 -6.01 -17.38 -2.99
C ASN A 113 -7.32 -17.01 -2.30
N PRO A 114 -7.41 -17.23 -0.97
CA PRO A 114 -8.67 -17.03 -0.25
C PRO A 114 -9.04 -15.55 -0.15
N VAL A 115 -10.34 -15.30 -0.07
CA VAL A 115 -10.88 -13.96 0.23
C VAL A 115 -10.28 -13.45 1.55
N GLY A 116 -9.85 -12.19 1.54
CA GLY A 116 -9.26 -11.54 2.71
C GLY A 116 -7.74 -11.68 2.81
N LEU A 117 -7.10 -12.46 1.93
CA LEU A 117 -5.65 -12.49 1.83
C LEU A 117 -5.16 -11.21 1.15
N VAL A 118 -4.35 -10.44 1.85
CA VAL A 118 -3.76 -9.20 1.33
C VAL A 118 -2.29 -9.09 1.72
N TYR A 119 -1.47 -8.65 0.79
CA TYR A 119 -0.09 -8.24 1.03
C TYR A 119 0.02 -6.72 0.95
N LEU A 120 0.58 -6.13 1.99
CA LEU A 120 0.92 -4.70 2.06
C LEU A 120 2.44 -4.59 2.03
N ALA A 121 2.96 -3.67 1.23
CA ALA A 121 4.40 -3.42 1.18
C ALA A 121 4.70 -1.94 1.43
N LEU A 122 5.84 -1.66 2.06
CA LEU A 122 6.42 -0.33 2.19
C LEU A 122 7.82 -0.35 1.61
N ALA A 123 8.07 0.46 0.61
CA ALA A 123 9.40 0.70 0.06
C ALA A 123 9.95 2.03 0.57
N ALA A 124 11.20 2.01 1.02
CA ALA A 124 11.94 3.16 1.53
C ALA A 124 13.39 3.13 0.98
N PRO A 125 14.21 4.18 1.19
CA PRO A 125 15.60 4.19 0.71
C PRO A 125 16.47 3.05 1.24
N ASP A 126 16.18 2.55 2.43
CA ASP A 126 16.96 1.55 3.15
C ASP A 126 16.37 0.13 3.14
N GLY A 127 15.23 -0.06 2.47
CA GLY A 127 14.64 -1.40 2.35
C GLY A 127 13.18 -1.41 1.95
N THR A 128 12.66 -2.62 1.81
CA THR A 128 11.25 -2.88 1.50
C THR A 128 10.73 -3.96 2.43
N TRP A 129 9.65 -3.67 3.12
CA TRP A 129 8.99 -4.57 4.09
C TRP A 129 7.63 -4.97 3.58
N VAL A 130 7.24 -6.22 3.84
CA VAL A 130 5.94 -6.76 3.44
C VAL A 130 5.22 -7.34 4.65
N ARG A 131 3.94 -7.00 4.77
CA ARG A 131 3.02 -7.57 5.74
C ARG A 131 1.96 -8.39 5.01
N LYS A 132 1.82 -9.64 5.40
CA LYS A 132 0.73 -10.50 4.97
C LYS A 132 -0.39 -10.45 6.01
N ILE A 133 -1.62 -10.21 5.57
CA ILE A 133 -2.81 -10.27 6.43
C ILE A 133 -3.85 -11.21 5.83
N GLN A 134 -4.62 -11.85 6.70
CA GLN A 134 -5.76 -12.70 6.34
C GLN A 134 -6.97 -12.24 7.15
N GLN A 135 -8.05 -11.88 6.45
CA GLN A 135 -9.25 -11.33 7.06
C GLN A 135 -10.49 -12.06 6.57
N GLY A 136 -11.54 -12.16 7.40
CA GLY A 136 -12.81 -12.76 7.04
C GLY A 136 -13.98 -11.76 7.11
N LEU A 137 -13.79 -10.52 6.66
CA LEU A 137 -14.65 -9.40 7.04
C LEU A 137 -15.57 -8.85 5.93
N GLY A 138 -15.60 -9.48 4.75
CA GLY A 138 -16.32 -8.96 3.58
C GLY A 138 -15.53 -7.86 2.84
N ARG A 139 -15.88 -7.66 1.58
CA ARG A 139 -15.13 -6.84 0.60
C ARG A 139 -14.80 -5.43 1.07
N GLU A 140 -15.80 -4.69 1.51
CA GLU A 140 -15.61 -3.30 1.94
C GLU A 140 -14.62 -3.22 3.11
N ARG A 141 -14.82 -4.09 4.11
CA ARG A 141 -14.00 -4.08 5.32
C ARG A 141 -12.58 -4.57 5.07
N VAL A 142 -12.39 -5.56 4.19
CA VAL A 142 -11.06 -5.98 3.73
C VAL A 142 -10.28 -4.79 3.16
N ARG A 143 -10.90 -3.98 2.32
CA ARG A 143 -10.27 -2.80 1.71
C ARG A 143 -9.91 -1.74 2.76
N HIS A 144 -10.81 -1.41 3.68
CA HIS A 144 -10.58 -0.43 4.75
C HIS A 144 -9.49 -0.85 5.73
N VAL A 145 -9.52 -2.10 6.17
CA VAL A 145 -8.51 -2.65 7.09
C VAL A 145 -7.15 -2.73 6.40
N SER A 146 -7.11 -3.12 5.12
CA SER A 146 -5.87 -3.13 4.34
C SER A 146 -5.23 -1.75 4.22
N ALA A 147 -6.02 -0.72 3.95
CA ALA A 147 -5.53 0.66 3.93
C ALA A 147 -4.98 1.08 5.31
N SER A 148 -5.63 0.69 6.40
CA SER A 148 -5.14 0.96 7.76
C SER A 148 -3.81 0.27 8.04
N HIS A 149 -3.63 -0.97 7.60
CA HIS A 149 -2.33 -1.66 7.72
C HIS A 149 -1.23 -0.99 6.90
N ALA A 150 -1.53 -0.46 5.72
CA ALA A 150 -0.56 0.30 4.93
C ALA A 150 -0.09 1.55 5.67
N PHE A 151 -1.00 2.29 6.30
CA PHE A 151 -0.65 3.43 7.14
C PHE A 151 0.11 3.03 8.41
N ASP A 152 -0.24 1.90 9.02
CA ASP A 152 0.51 1.42 10.19
C ASP A 152 1.95 1.04 9.85
N LEU A 153 2.20 0.36 8.73
CA LEU A 153 3.56 0.08 8.26
C LEU A 153 4.36 1.38 8.09
N THR A 154 3.78 2.36 7.44
CA THR A 154 4.40 3.67 7.22
C THR A 154 4.68 4.39 8.53
N ARG A 155 3.71 4.44 9.43
CA ARG A 155 3.86 5.03 10.75
C ARG A 155 4.98 4.37 11.56
N ARG A 156 5.03 3.04 11.56
CA ARG A 156 6.07 2.28 12.29
C ARG A 156 7.46 2.62 11.75
N TYR A 157 7.63 2.62 10.44
CA TYR A 157 8.89 3.02 9.81
C TYR A 157 9.30 4.44 10.21
N LEU A 158 8.40 5.40 10.06
CA LEU A 158 8.67 6.82 10.39
C LEU A 158 8.95 7.05 11.88
N SER A 159 8.43 6.19 12.75
CA SER A 159 8.65 6.26 14.21
C SER A 159 9.85 5.44 14.68
N GLY A 160 10.61 4.81 13.79
CA GLY A 160 11.74 3.96 14.15
C GLY A 160 11.36 2.67 14.88
N LEU A 161 10.10 2.23 14.71
CA LEU A 161 9.61 0.98 15.27
C LEU A 161 9.89 -0.18 14.31
N GLU A 162 9.85 -1.41 14.83
CA GLU A 162 9.96 -2.61 13.98
C GLU A 162 8.85 -2.63 12.93
N VAL A 163 9.25 -2.75 11.65
CA VAL A 163 8.34 -2.79 10.50
C VAL A 163 7.97 -4.24 10.19
N LYS A 164 6.76 -4.66 10.55
CA LYS A 164 6.24 -6.02 10.35
C LYS A 164 4.72 -6.05 10.21
#